data_0e50f8260eed67f061db64b03eb65e98
#
_entry.id   0e50f8260eed67f061db64b03eb65e98
#
_cell.length_a   1.000
_cell.length_b   1.000
_cell.length_c   1.000
_cell.angle_alpha   90.00
_cell.angle_beta   90.00
_cell.angle_gamma   90.00
#
_symmetry.space_group_name_H-M   'P 1'
#
loop_
_entity.id
_entity.type
_entity.pdbx_description
1 polymer ?
#
loop_
_entity_poly.entity_id
_entity_poly.type
_entity_poly.pdbx_seq_one_letter_code
_entity_poly.pdbx_strand_id
1 'polypeptide(L)'
;MTHARERRAIVQAARHLERSGLTHGTSGNVSVRVLDGFLVTPTGVAPDMLAASDVVLCGTDGMPAARQRVPSSEWRMHRDVYAARQDAGAVVHTHSPYATAIACLRQALPAVHYMIAATGGEDVRCAEYATFGTAELSRNVLRALAGRQGCLLANHGVVALGETLDRAMRVGLEIERVAHIYWLTLAAGAPCLLAGDEMARVVERFREYGQPAPRGTRPVGTRRGRKQ
;
A
#
# COMPACT_ATOMS: atom_id res chain seq x y z
N MET A 1 -21.89 -12.18 -7.17
CA MET A 1 -20.45 -11.88 -6.94
C MET A 1 -20.32 -11.24 -5.56
N THR A 2 -19.65 -11.92 -4.63
CA THR A 2 -19.35 -11.39 -3.30
C THR A 2 -18.34 -10.23 -3.38
N HIS A 3 -18.40 -9.29 -2.43
CA HIS A 3 -17.47 -8.15 -2.32
C HIS A 3 -17.39 -7.27 -3.61
N ALA A 4 -18.53 -7.03 -4.24
CA ALA A 4 -18.59 -6.35 -5.54
C ALA A 4 -18.02 -4.90 -5.50
N ARG A 5 -18.14 -4.21 -4.36
CA ARG A 5 -17.60 -2.87 -4.15
C ARG A 5 -16.06 -2.89 -4.11
N GLU A 6 -15.51 -3.78 -3.29
CA GLU A 6 -14.07 -3.95 -3.08
C GLU A 6 -13.38 -4.40 -4.38
N ARG A 7 -13.98 -5.32 -5.13
CA ARG A 7 -13.48 -5.77 -6.44
C ARG A 7 -13.40 -4.60 -7.44
N ARG A 8 -14.42 -3.77 -7.53
CA ARG A 8 -14.40 -2.57 -8.39
C ARG A 8 -13.34 -1.57 -7.94
N ALA A 9 -13.18 -1.37 -6.62
CA ALA A 9 -12.15 -0.49 -6.07
C ALA A 9 -10.73 -0.97 -6.43
N ILE A 10 -10.45 -2.28 -6.34
CA ILE A 10 -9.17 -2.88 -6.74
C ILE A 10 -8.89 -2.63 -8.23
N VAL A 11 -9.89 -2.85 -9.11
CA VAL A 11 -9.73 -2.58 -10.55
C VAL A 11 -9.41 -1.11 -10.81
N GLN A 12 -10.11 -0.19 -10.15
CA GLN A 12 -9.85 1.25 -10.28
C GLN A 12 -8.46 1.63 -9.79
N ALA A 13 -8.02 1.05 -8.65
CA ALA A 13 -6.69 1.26 -8.11
C ALA A 13 -5.59 0.74 -9.06
N ALA A 14 -5.71 -0.48 -9.58
CA ALA A 14 -4.76 -1.04 -10.53
C ALA A 14 -4.62 -0.16 -11.79
N ARG A 15 -5.73 0.28 -12.37
CA ARG A 15 -5.73 1.22 -13.50
C ARG A 15 -5.14 2.59 -13.15
N HIS A 16 -5.35 3.06 -11.91
CA HIS A 16 -4.75 4.33 -11.47
C HIS A 16 -3.23 4.21 -11.34
N LEU A 17 -2.71 3.11 -10.76
CA LEU A 17 -1.27 2.85 -10.66
C LEU A 17 -0.61 2.84 -12.04
N GLU A 18 -1.21 2.18 -13.03
CA GLU A 18 -0.69 2.15 -14.40
C GLU A 18 -0.69 3.55 -15.03
N ARG A 19 -1.82 4.28 -14.98
CA ARG A 19 -1.89 5.65 -15.52
C ARG A 19 -0.95 6.64 -14.86
N SER A 20 -0.63 6.41 -13.58
CA SER A 20 0.32 7.24 -12.80
C SER A 20 1.78 6.81 -12.99
N GLY A 21 2.06 5.78 -13.82
CA GLY A 21 3.41 5.28 -14.06
C GLY A 21 4.05 4.53 -12.90
N LEU A 22 3.24 4.11 -11.89
CA LEU A 22 3.75 3.37 -10.74
C LEU A 22 3.88 1.86 -11.03
N THR A 23 3.17 1.37 -12.03
CA THR A 23 3.28 0.00 -12.54
C THR A 23 3.37 0.04 -14.07
N HIS A 24 3.91 -1.04 -14.66
CA HIS A 24 3.97 -1.19 -16.11
C HIS A 24 3.56 -2.61 -16.50
N GLY A 25 2.70 -2.72 -17.51
CA GLY A 25 2.20 -4.00 -18.03
C GLY A 25 1.45 -4.78 -16.95
N THR A 26 1.91 -5.98 -16.63
CA THR A 26 1.29 -6.85 -15.60
C THR A 26 2.03 -6.84 -14.27
N SER A 27 2.99 -5.93 -14.10
CA SER A 27 3.75 -5.79 -12.86
C SER A 27 2.92 -5.07 -11.78
N GLY A 28 3.29 -5.31 -10.52
CA GLY A 28 2.54 -4.77 -9.39
C GLY A 28 1.22 -5.51 -9.12
N ASN A 29 0.68 -5.29 -7.96
CA ASN A 29 -0.58 -5.92 -7.53
C ASN A 29 -1.22 -5.15 -6.37
N VAL A 30 -2.53 -5.36 -6.23
CA VAL A 30 -3.36 -4.66 -5.25
C VAL A 30 -4.23 -5.68 -4.53
N SER A 31 -4.34 -5.56 -3.21
CA SER A 31 -5.26 -6.37 -2.42
C SER A 31 -6.03 -5.55 -1.39
N VAL A 32 -7.16 -6.09 -0.95
CA VAL A 32 -8.00 -5.54 0.10
C VAL A 32 -8.44 -6.68 1.03
N ARG A 33 -8.31 -6.48 2.33
CA ARG A 33 -8.81 -7.39 3.36
C ARG A 33 -10.32 -7.43 3.33
N VAL A 34 -10.88 -8.62 3.45
CA VAL A 34 -12.32 -8.88 3.62
C VAL A 34 -12.54 -9.84 4.79
N LEU A 35 -13.79 -10.06 5.16
CA LEU A 35 -14.15 -10.87 6.34
C LEU A 35 -13.62 -12.32 6.25
N ASP A 36 -13.68 -12.91 5.07
CA ASP A 36 -13.33 -14.29 4.77
C ASP A 36 -11.93 -14.47 4.16
N GLY A 37 -11.07 -13.42 4.24
CA GLY A 37 -9.70 -13.47 3.74
C GLY A 37 -9.26 -12.15 3.11
N PHE A 38 -8.84 -12.19 1.85
CA PHE A 38 -8.48 -10.99 1.09
C PHE A 38 -8.76 -11.16 -0.41
N LEU A 39 -9.07 -10.05 -1.04
CA LEU A 39 -9.16 -9.94 -2.50
C LEU A 39 -7.81 -9.49 -3.05
N VAL A 40 -7.37 -10.05 -4.18
CA VAL A 40 -6.11 -9.68 -4.83
C VAL A 40 -6.25 -9.69 -6.35
N THR A 41 -5.49 -8.85 -7.05
CA THR A 41 -5.40 -8.89 -8.50
C THR A 41 -4.88 -10.24 -8.99
N PRO A 42 -5.37 -10.75 -10.14
CA PRO A 42 -4.87 -11.99 -10.74
C PRO A 42 -3.47 -11.80 -11.33
N THR A 43 -2.73 -12.88 -11.50
CA THR A 43 -1.46 -12.87 -12.24
C THR A 43 -1.70 -12.68 -13.74
N GLY A 44 -0.80 -11.95 -14.41
CA GLY A 44 -0.74 -11.88 -15.88
C GLY A 44 -1.90 -11.18 -16.57
N VAL A 45 -2.72 -10.38 -15.86
CA VAL A 45 -3.81 -9.58 -16.45
C VAL A 45 -3.44 -8.10 -16.34
N ALA A 46 -3.35 -7.44 -17.49
CA ALA A 46 -3.07 -6.01 -17.55
C ALA A 46 -4.23 -5.19 -16.93
N PRO A 47 -3.97 -4.06 -16.28
CA PRO A 47 -4.98 -3.28 -15.55
C PRO A 47 -6.13 -2.77 -16.43
N ASP A 48 -5.89 -2.43 -17.69
CA ASP A 48 -6.89 -1.99 -18.67
C ASP A 48 -7.89 -3.11 -19.02
N MET A 49 -7.41 -4.37 -19.05
CA MET A 49 -8.22 -5.56 -19.33
C MET A 49 -8.87 -6.17 -18.08
N LEU A 50 -8.50 -5.70 -16.89
CA LEU A 50 -8.94 -6.28 -15.62
C LEU A 50 -10.42 -5.97 -15.37
N ALA A 51 -11.25 -7.00 -15.20
CA ALA A 51 -12.63 -6.91 -14.77
C ALA A 51 -12.78 -7.22 -13.28
N ALA A 52 -13.85 -6.74 -12.65
CA ALA A 52 -14.13 -7.02 -11.24
C ALA A 52 -14.32 -8.53 -10.94
N SER A 53 -14.76 -9.31 -11.95
CA SER A 53 -14.87 -10.77 -11.87
C SER A 53 -13.53 -11.48 -11.83
N ASP A 54 -12.47 -10.85 -12.34
CA ASP A 54 -11.12 -11.43 -12.41
C ASP A 54 -10.36 -11.33 -11.10
N VAL A 55 -10.73 -10.37 -10.23
CA VAL A 55 -10.13 -10.22 -8.90
C VAL A 55 -10.38 -11.49 -8.09
N VAL A 56 -9.34 -12.03 -7.47
CA VAL A 56 -9.36 -13.34 -6.81
C VAL A 56 -9.63 -13.18 -5.32
N LEU A 57 -10.56 -13.96 -4.78
CA LEU A 57 -10.74 -14.11 -3.33
C LEU A 57 -9.84 -15.24 -2.84
N CYS A 58 -8.92 -14.94 -1.94
CA CYS A 58 -8.08 -15.88 -1.23
C CYS A 58 -8.53 -15.96 0.24
N GLY A 59 -8.60 -17.17 0.78
CA GLY A 59 -8.81 -17.39 2.21
C GLY A 59 -7.65 -16.87 3.07
N THR A 60 -7.78 -16.97 4.37
CA THR A 60 -6.72 -16.57 5.33
C THR A 60 -5.44 -17.43 5.20
N ASP A 61 -5.56 -18.63 4.66
CA ASP A 61 -4.46 -19.52 4.29
C ASP A 61 -3.77 -19.11 2.98
N GLY A 62 -4.38 -18.18 2.22
CA GLY A 62 -3.92 -17.71 0.93
C GLY A 62 -4.43 -18.53 -0.25
N MET A 63 -5.18 -19.60 0.00
CA MET A 63 -5.71 -20.42 -1.09
C MET A 63 -6.87 -19.72 -1.81
N PRO A 64 -6.86 -19.70 -3.15
CA PRO A 64 -7.96 -19.12 -3.91
C PRO A 64 -9.21 -19.99 -3.76
N ALA A 65 -10.37 -19.35 -3.67
CA ALA A 65 -11.64 -20.05 -3.73
C ALA A 65 -11.81 -20.75 -5.09
N ALA A 66 -12.61 -21.82 -5.13
CA ALA A 66 -12.77 -22.62 -6.34
C ALA A 66 -13.27 -21.81 -7.56
N ARG A 67 -12.84 -22.24 -8.75
CA ARG A 67 -13.28 -21.70 -10.06
C ARG A 67 -12.95 -20.21 -10.29
N GLN A 68 -11.88 -19.70 -9.70
CA GLN A 68 -11.38 -18.36 -9.94
C GLN A 68 -10.12 -18.38 -10.81
N ARG A 69 -9.65 -17.18 -11.22
CA ARG A 69 -8.32 -17.01 -11.84
C ARG A 69 -7.22 -17.36 -10.82
N VAL A 70 -6.01 -17.54 -11.31
CA VAL A 70 -4.82 -17.67 -10.47
C VAL A 70 -4.51 -16.29 -9.85
N PRO A 71 -4.35 -16.19 -8.51
CA PRO A 71 -4.01 -14.94 -7.87
C PRO A 71 -2.61 -14.46 -8.30
N SER A 72 -2.27 -13.19 -8.02
CA SER A 72 -0.90 -12.69 -8.17
C SER A 72 0.12 -13.69 -7.61
N SER A 73 1.23 -13.89 -8.30
CA SER A 73 2.34 -14.73 -7.82
C SER A 73 2.90 -14.29 -6.47
N GLU A 74 2.60 -13.07 -6.04
CA GLU A 74 3.03 -12.48 -4.78
C GLU A 74 1.95 -12.48 -3.68
N TRP A 75 0.86 -13.24 -3.88
CA TRP A 75 -0.24 -13.36 -2.91
C TRP A 75 0.25 -13.70 -1.49
N ARG A 76 1.35 -14.44 -1.37
CA ARG A 76 1.95 -14.83 -0.08
C ARG A 76 2.36 -13.60 0.73
N MET A 77 3.02 -12.63 0.10
CA MET A 77 3.43 -11.39 0.74
C MET A 77 2.21 -10.64 1.29
N HIS A 78 1.12 -10.54 0.52
CA HIS A 78 -0.13 -9.92 0.97
C HIS A 78 -0.75 -10.65 2.15
N ARG A 79 -0.86 -11.98 2.07
CA ARG A 79 -1.37 -12.83 3.15
C ARG A 79 -0.58 -12.61 4.45
N ASP A 80 0.74 -12.66 4.37
CA ASP A 80 1.61 -12.56 5.54
C ASP A 80 1.57 -11.18 6.16
N VAL A 81 1.43 -10.12 5.34
CA VAL A 81 1.15 -8.77 5.82
C VAL A 81 -0.18 -8.72 6.56
N TYR A 82 -1.25 -9.27 6.01
CA TYR A 82 -2.55 -9.29 6.70
C TYR A 82 -2.53 -10.11 7.99
N ALA A 83 -1.77 -11.19 8.04
CA ALA A 83 -1.62 -11.99 9.26
C ALA A 83 -0.87 -11.24 10.37
N ALA A 84 0.18 -10.48 10.01
CA ALA A 84 1.04 -9.78 10.97
C ALA A 84 0.55 -8.37 11.35
N ARG A 85 -0.23 -7.71 10.49
CA ARG A 85 -0.65 -6.30 10.59
C ARG A 85 -2.17 -6.18 10.56
N GLN A 86 -2.78 -6.18 11.75
CA GLN A 86 -4.25 -6.03 11.88
C GLN A 86 -4.76 -4.65 11.41
N ASP A 87 -3.91 -3.64 11.45
CA ASP A 87 -4.17 -2.29 10.96
C ASP A 87 -4.12 -2.18 9.41
N ALA A 88 -3.61 -3.19 8.71
CA ALA A 88 -3.61 -3.21 7.25
C ALA A 88 -4.97 -3.69 6.71
N GLY A 89 -5.75 -2.78 6.12
CA GLY A 89 -6.97 -3.09 5.36
C GLY A 89 -6.70 -3.26 3.86
N ALA A 90 -5.59 -2.71 3.36
CA ALA A 90 -5.15 -2.86 1.97
C ALA A 90 -3.63 -2.88 1.82
N VAL A 91 -3.17 -3.56 0.77
CA VAL A 91 -1.76 -3.63 0.37
C VAL A 91 -1.65 -3.29 -1.12
N VAL A 92 -0.71 -2.41 -1.44
CA VAL A 92 -0.36 -2.01 -2.81
C VAL A 92 1.12 -2.31 -3.03
N HIS A 93 1.41 -3.06 -4.09
CA HIS A 93 2.77 -3.32 -4.54
C HIS A 93 2.99 -2.70 -5.92
N THR A 94 4.10 -1.97 -6.08
CA THR A 94 4.42 -1.24 -7.30
C THR A 94 5.88 -1.45 -7.72
N HIS A 95 6.16 -1.22 -9.01
CA HIS A 95 7.51 -1.12 -9.55
C HIS A 95 7.79 0.32 -10.01
N SER A 96 7.41 1.27 -9.18
CA SER A 96 7.51 2.70 -9.48
C SER A 96 8.98 3.13 -9.69
N PRO A 97 9.28 3.94 -10.73
CA PRO A 97 10.65 4.08 -11.25
C PRO A 97 11.69 4.59 -10.26
N TYR A 98 11.39 5.68 -9.56
CA TYR A 98 12.39 6.32 -8.69
C TYR A 98 12.58 5.54 -7.39
N ALA A 99 11.51 5.06 -6.78
CA ALA A 99 11.61 4.23 -5.59
C ALA A 99 12.31 2.90 -5.89
N THR A 100 12.04 2.29 -7.05
CA THR A 100 12.74 1.08 -7.50
C THR A 100 14.21 1.36 -7.79
N ALA A 101 14.57 2.52 -8.36
CA ALA A 101 15.97 2.90 -8.56
C ALA A 101 16.74 2.98 -7.22
N ILE A 102 16.14 3.57 -6.19
CA ILE A 102 16.72 3.58 -4.83
C ILE A 102 16.80 2.16 -4.25
N ALA A 103 15.76 1.34 -4.45
CA ALA A 103 15.74 -0.07 -4.03
C ALA A 103 16.85 -0.89 -4.71
N CYS A 104 17.22 -0.60 -5.96
CA CYS A 104 18.35 -1.22 -6.65
C CYS A 104 19.71 -0.85 -6.04
N LEU A 105 19.81 0.26 -5.33
CA LEU A 105 20.97 0.61 -4.52
C LEU A 105 20.99 -0.12 -3.17
N ARG A 106 19.90 -0.84 -2.82
CA ARG A 106 19.69 -1.51 -1.53
C ARG A 106 19.80 -0.57 -0.33
N GLN A 107 19.37 0.67 -0.52
CA GLN A 107 19.39 1.72 0.49
C GLN A 107 17.99 2.08 0.93
N ALA A 108 17.86 2.52 2.18
CA ALA A 108 16.63 3.14 2.65
C ALA A 108 16.45 4.52 1.99
N LEU A 109 15.20 4.94 1.79
CA LEU A 109 14.89 6.31 1.43
C LEU A 109 14.88 7.15 2.71
N PRO A 110 15.87 8.08 2.87
CA PRO A 110 16.05 8.81 4.11
C PRO A 110 15.09 10.02 4.24
N ALA A 111 15.13 10.69 5.37
CA ALA A 111 14.34 11.88 5.67
C ALA A 111 14.77 13.14 4.87
N VAL A 112 14.84 13.03 3.55
CA VAL A 112 15.17 14.13 2.64
C VAL A 112 14.03 15.15 2.53
N HIS A 113 12.81 14.75 2.82
CA HIS A 113 11.61 15.59 2.75
C HIS A 113 10.63 15.19 3.87
N TYR A 114 9.97 16.18 4.50
CA TYR A 114 9.08 15.93 5.64
C TYR A 114 7.91 14.97 5.32
N MET A 115 7.51 14.87 4.07
CA MET A 115 6.44 13.97 3.63
C MET A 115 6.78 12.47 3.81
N ILE A 116 8.01 12.12 4.10
CA ILE A 116 8.38 10.76 4.56
C ILE A 116 7.49 10.32 5.73
N ALA A 117 7.10 11.25 6.61
CA ALA A 117 6.20 10.96 7.74
C ALA A 117 4.85 10.37 7.30
N ALA A 118 4.38 10.63 6.08
CA ALA A 118 3.17 10.01 5.53
C ALA A 118 3.27 8.49 5.38
N THR A 119 4.49 7.94 5.36
CA THR A 119 4.79 6.50 5.31
C THR A 119 4.81 5.84 6.68
N GLY A 120 4.50 6.60 7.74
CA GLY A 120 4.42 6.12 9.11
C GLY A 120 5.72 6.20 9.91
N GLY A 121 6.77 6.85 9.41
CA GLY A 121 8.04 6.96 10.11
C GLY A 121 9.00 8.01 9.55
N GLU A 122 10.25 7.90 9.92
CA GLU A 122 11.32 8.84 9.53
C GLU A 122 12.11 8.39 8.29
N ASP A 123 11.86 7.18 7.81
CA ASP A 123 12.49 6.59 6.64
C ASP A 123 11.55 5.61 5.95
N VAL A 124 11.89 5.23 4.71
CA VAL A 124 11.33 4.05 4.04
C VAL A 124 12.44 3.01 3.93
N ARG A 125 12.37 1.96 4.74
CA ARG A 125 13.41 0.92 4.79
C ARG A 125 13.42 0.10 3.53
N CYS A 126 14.59 -0.45 3.17
CA CYS A 126 14.75 -1.38 2.08
C CYS A 126 14.81 -2.81 2.64
N ALA A 127 13.84 -3.65 2.27
CA ALA A 127 13.85 -5.08 2.58
C ALA A 127 14.95 -5.78 1.80
N GLU A 128 15.62 -6.75 2.42
CA GLU A 128 16.62 -7.58 1.74
C GLU A 128 16.03 -8.31 0.54
N TYR A 129 16.85 -8.48 -0.49
CA TYR A 129 16.44 -9.19 -1.70
C TYR A 129 16.11 -10.66 -1.41
N ALA A 130 15.02 -11.10 -1.99
CA ALA A 130 14.69 -12.51 -2.17
C ALA A 130 13.85 -12.65 -3.44
N THR A 131 13.81 -13.83 -4.03
CA THR A 131 13.02 -14.10 -5.22
C THR A 131 11.54 -13.83 -4.95
N PHE A 132 10.85 -13.21 -5.91
CA PHE A 132 9.42 -12.90 -5.81
C PHE A 132 8.56 -14.13 -5.52
N GLY A 133 7.48 -13.98 -4.78
CA GLY A 133 6.56 -15.05 -4.41
C GLY A 133 7.07 -16.00 -3.32
N THR A 134 8.31 -15.86 -2.83
CA THR A 134 8.88 -16.73 -1.80
C THR A 134 8.47 -16.32 -0.38
N ALA A 135 8.52 -17.28 0.54
CA ALA A 135 8.34 -17.02 1.97
C ALA A 135 9.48 -16.16 2.55
N GLU A 136 10.66 -16.19 1.95
CA GLU A 136 11.80 -15.38 2.35
C GLU A 136 11.52 -13.90 2.07
N LEU A 137 11.06 -13.55 0.86
CA LEU A 137 10.65 -12.19 0.53
C LEU A 137 9.59 -11.68 1.53
N SER A 138 8.57 -12.48 1.81
CA SER A 138 7.53 -12.13 2.79
C SER A 138 8.11 -11.78 4.16
N ARG A 139 9.05 -12.58 4.69
CA ARG A 139 9.72 -12.31 5.98
C ARG A 139 10.54 -11.02 5.94
N ASN A 140 11.28 -10.78 4.85
CA ASN A 140 12.08 -9.57 4.68
C ASN A 140 11.20 -8.32 4.65
N VAL A 141 10.08 -8.38 3.94
CA VAL A 141 9.06 -7.33 3.88
C VAL A 141 8.50 -7.02 5.28
N LEU A 142 8.11 -8.03 6.04
CA LEU A 142 7.57 -7.84 7.39
C LEU A 142 8.57 -7.16 8.34
N ARG A 143 9.87 -7.52 8.25
CA ARG A 143 10.93 -6.84 9.03
C ARG A 143 11.04 -5.36 8.66
N ALA A 144 11.05 -5.05 7.37
CA ALA A 144 11.16 -3.67 6.89
C ALA A 144 9.92 -2.83 7.25
N LEU A 145 8.72 -3.45 7.26
CA LEU A 145 7.45 -2.81 7.61
C LEU A 145 7.22 -2.62 9.12
N ALA A 146 8.14 -3.08 9.99
CA ALA A 146 7.97 -2.89 11.44
C ALA A 146 7.90 -1.41 11.81
N GLY A 147 6.71 -0.94 12.27
CA GLY A 147 6.45 0.46 12.58
C GLY A 147 6.42 1.40 11.36
N ARG A 148 6.22 0.87 10.16
CA ARG A 148 6.14 1.62 8.89
C ARG A 148 4.88 1.24 8.11
N GLN A 149 4.42 2.13 7.23
CA GLN A 149 3.29 1.90 6.32
C GLN A 149 3.77 1.57 4.90
N GLY A 150 5.08 1.54 4.66
CA GLY A 150 5.65 1.13 3.39
C GLY A 150 7.13 0.80 3.50
N CYS A 151 7.63 0.04 2.54
CA CYS A 151 9.05 -0.30 2.40
C CYS A 151 9.44 -0.45 0.93
N LEU A 152 10.72 -0.25 0.65
CA LEU A 152 11.35 -0.66 -0.59
C LEU A 152 11.68 -2.16 -0.54
N LEU A 153 11.71 -2.79 -1.70
CA LEU A 153 12.15 -4.17 -1.90
C LEU A 153 13.44 -4.14 -2.73
N ALA A 154 14.56 -4.58 -2.19
CA ALA A 154 15.85 -4.57 -2.88
C ALA A 154 15.75 -5.17 -4.28
N ASN A 155 16.19 -4.43 -5.32
CA ASN A 155 16.16 -4.84 -6.73
C ASN A 155 14.78 -5.27 -7.24
N HIS A 156 13.67 -4.71 -6.70
CA HIS A 156 12.33 -5.19 -7.03
C HIS A 156 11.32 -4.03 -7.14
N GLY A 157 10.99 -3.37 -6.05
CA GLY A 157 9.95 -2.34 -6.05
C GLY A 157 9.57 -1.83 -4.66
N VAL A 158 8.27 -1.62 -4.44
CA VAL A 158 7.71 -0.99 -3.24
C VAL A 158 6.49 -1.77 -2.74
N VAL A 159 6.34 -1.86 -1.42
CA VAL A 159 5.10 -2.27 -0.76
C VAL A 159 4.58 -1.12 0.09
N ALA A 160 3.30 -0.83 -0.03
CA ALA A 160 2.60 0.20 0.74
C ALA A 160 1.34 -0.37 1.40
N LEU A 161 1.06 0.03 2.63
CA LEU A 161 -0.06 -0.40 3.45
C LEU A 161 -0.98 0.76 3.79
N GLY A 162 -2.23 0.45 4.10
CA GLY A 162 -3.18 1.39 4.68
C GLY A 162 -4.37 0.69 5.31
N GLU A 163 -5.03 1.35 6.24
CA GLU A 163 -6.32 0.90 6.79
C GLU A 163 -7.41 0.79 5.70
N THR A 164 -7.26 1.59 4.65
CA THR A 164 -8.11 1.59 3.46
C THR A 164 -7.27 1.53 2.20
N LEU A 165 -7.87 1.12 1.08
CA LEU A 165 -7.21 1.11 -0.22
C LEU A 165 -6.71 2.51 -0.62
N ASP A 166 -7.51 3.56 -0.39
CA ASP A 166 -7.11 4.94 -0.66
C ASP A 166 -5.89 5.36 0.16
N ARG A 167 -5.78 4.88 1.40
CA ARG A 167 -4.61 5.18 2.24
C ARG A 167 -3.38 4.45 1.73
N ALA A 168 -3.48 3.17 1.39
CA ALA A 168 -2.37 2.39 0.82
C ALA A 168 -1.88 3.01 -0.51
N MET A 169 -2.81 3.42 -1.38
CA MET A 169 -2.50 4.12 -2.63
C MET A 169 -1.73 5.42 -2.38
N ARG A 170 -2.20 6.25 -1.43
CA ARG A 170 -1.50 7.51 -1.07
C ARG A 170 -0.09 7.25 -0.54
N VAL A 171 0.11 6.23 0.30
CA VAL A 171 1.44 5.86 0.80
C VAL A 171 2.37 5.48 -0.36
N GLY A 172 1.92 4.63 -1.29
CA GLY A 172 2.69 4.24 -2.46
C GLY A 172 3.08 5.42 -3.37
N LEU A 173 2.13 6.31 -3.65
CA LEU A 173 2.35 7.54 -4.42
C LEU A 173 3.35 8.47 -3.72
N GLU A 174 3.26 8.60 -2.40
CA GLU A 174 4.16 9.48 -1.65
C GLU A 174 5.59 8.93 -1.57
N ILE A 175 5.74 7.59 -1.45
CA ILE A 175 7.07 6.95 -1.52
C ILE A 175 7.73 7.27 -2.86
N GLU A 176 7.03 7.09 -3.97
CA GLU A 176 7.56 7.41 -5.29
C GLU A 176 7.91 8.89 -5.44
N ARG A 177 7.03 9.78 -4.98
CA ARG A 177 7.26 11.24 -5.05
C ARG A 177 8.52 11.65 -4.27
N VAL A 178 8.68 11.16 -3.04
CA VAL A 178 9.86 11.49 -2.23
C VAL A 178 11.12 10.83 -2.79
N ALA A 179 11.03 9.62 -3.34
CA ALA A 179 12.14 8.97 -4.04
C ALA A 179 12.58 9.77 -5.28
N HIS A 180 11.64 10.34 -6.03
CA HIS A 180 11.93 11.22 -7.15
C HIS A 180 12.66 12.49 -6.70
N ILE A 181 12.19 13.16 -5.64
CA ILE A 181 12.86 14.32 -5.05
C ILE A 181 14.28 13.94 -4.61
N TYR A 182 14.44 12.82 -3.92
CA TYR A 182 15.72 12.33 -3.46
C TYR A 182 16.70 12.09 -4.62
N TRP A 183 16.23 11.41 -5.67
CA TRP A 183 17.02 11.18 -6.89
C TRP A 183 17.50 12.48 -7.53
N LEU A 184 16.62 13.48 -7.69
CA LEU A 184 16.99 14.80 -8.24
C LEU A 184 18.00 15.52 -7.33
N THR A 185 17.84 15.40 -6.01
CA THR A 185 18.76 16.02 -5.04
C THR A 185 20.16 15.41 -5.15
N LEU A 186 20.26 14.06 -5.29
CA LEU A 186 21.55 13.38 -5.48
C LEU A 186 22.28 13.84 -6.74
N ALA A 187 21.55 14.15 -7.81
CA ALA A 187 22.13 14.69 -9.04
C ALA A 187 22.62 16.14 -8.87
N ALA A 188 22.04 16.91 -7.95
CA ALA A 188 22.42 18.30 -7.68
C ALA A 188 23.50 18.43 -6.59
N GLY A 189 23.68 17.44 -5.74
CA GLY A 189 24.66 17.45 -4.65
C GLY A 189 24.30 16.51 -3.50
N ALA A 190 24.88 16.74 -2.34
CA ALA A 190 24.58 15.98 -1.14
C ALA A 190 23.25 16.48 -0.50
N PRO A 191 22.28 15.60 -0.20
CA PRO A 191 21.04 16.01 0.43
C PRO A 191 21.24 16.44 1.89
N CYS A 192 20.56 17.49 2.31
CA CYS A 192 20.39 17.84 3.71
C CYS A 192 19.23 17.03 4.30
N LEU A 193 19.50 16.15 5.25
CA LEU A 193 18.48 15.32 5.89
C LEU A 193 17.88 16.02 7.10
N LEU A 194 16.59 15.82 7.32
CA LEU A 194 15.90 16.26 8.54
C LEU A 194 16.37 15.40 9.72
N ALA A 195 16.58 16.04 10.86
CA ALA A 195 16.98 15.35 12.08
C ALA A 195 15.84 14.48 12.62
N GLY A 196 16.17 13.41 13.34
CA GLY A 196 15.19 12.46 13.87
C GLY A 196 14.17 13.10 14.82
N ASP A 197 14.60 14.08 15.64
CA ASP A 197 13.70 14.84 16.52
C ASP A 197 12.70 15.72 15.73
N GLU A 198 13.13 16.31 14.61
CA GLU A 198 12.19 17.01 13.72
C GLU A 198 11.22 16.04 13.05
N MET A 199 11.71 14.90 12.56
CA MET A 199 10.84 13.90 11.98
C MET A 199 9.84 13.35 12.97
N ALA A 200 10.20 13.16 14.24
CA ALA A 200 9.27 12.75 15.28
C ALA A 200 8.14 13.77 15.47
N ARG A 201 8.47 15.07 15.49
CA ARG A 201 7.47 16.17 15.53
C ARG A 201 6.55 16.15 14.30
N VAL A 202 7.10 15.91 13.12
CA VAL A 202 6.31 15.84 11.87
C VAL A 202 5.39 14.62 11.89
N VAL A 203 5.87 13.44 12.29
CA VAL A 203 5.05 12.21 12.39
C VAL A 203 3.86 12.44 13.34
N GLU A 204 4.08 13.09 14.50
CA GLU A 204 2.98 13.40 15.42
C GLU A 204 1.96 14.35 14.79
N ARG A 205 2.39 15.38 14.08
CA ARG A 205 1.47 16.27 13.35
C ARG A 205 0.66 15.56 12.28
N PHE A 206 1.22 14.53 11.62
CA PHE A 206 0.50 13.75 10.63
C PHE A 206 -0.65 12.91 11.20
N ARG A 207 -0.62 12.57 12.50
CA ARG A 207 -1.72 11.89 13.18
C ARG A 207 -2.98 12.75 13.27
N GLU A 208 -2.79 14.05 13.38
CA GLU A 208 -3.86 15.04 13.48
C GLU A 208 -4.17 15.71 12.14
N TYR A 209 -3.39 15.41 11.09
CA TYR A 209 -3.51 16.08 9.80
C TYR A 209 -4.68 15.52 9.00
N GLY A 210 -5.55 16.44 8.54
CA GLY A 210 -6.68 16.14 7.68
C GLY A 210 -7.95 16.87 8.11
N GLN A 211 -9.00 16.75 7.30
CA GLN A 211 -10.31 17.24 7.68
C GLN A 211 -10.89 16.31 8.76
N PRO A 212 -11.43 16.83 9.87
CA PRO A 212 -12.15 16.03 10.82
C PRO A 212 -13.30 15.29 10.11
N ALA A 213 -13.59 14.07 10.51
CA ALA A 213 -14.73 13.32 9.97
C ALA A 213 -15.99 14.21 10.06
N PRO A 214 -16.84 14.25 9.00
CA PRO A 214 -18.08 15.01 9.05
C PRO A 214 -18.84 14.61 10.31
N ARG A 215 -19.14 15.58 11.18
CA ARG A 215 -19.94 15.31 12.38
C ARG A 215 -21.26 14.73 11.90
N GLY A 216 -21.51 13.46 12.24
CA GLY A 216 -22.73 12.77 11.87
C GLY A 216 -23.94 13.63 12.20
N THR A 217 -24.82 13.83 11.23
CA THR A 217 -26.15 14.39 11.46
C THR A 217 -26.80 13.59 12.55
N ARG A 218 -27.08 14.23 13.71
CA ARG A 218 -27.85 13.63 14.79
C ARG A 218 -29.13 13.03 14.17
N PRO A 219 -29.49 11.78 14.49
CA PRO A 219 -30.77 11.27 14.04
C PRO A 219 -31.87 12.20 14.57
N VAL A 220 -32.69 12.70 13.64
CA VAL A 220 -33.87 13.53 13.97
C VAL A 220 -34.74 12.65 14.86
N GLY A 221 -34.88 13.06 16.11
CA GLY A 221 -35.66 12.36 17.10
C GLY A 221 -37.10 12.18 16.62
N THR A 222 -37.55 10.93 16.55
CA THR A 222 -38.95 10.58 16.38
C THR A 222 -39.78 11.21 17.50
N ARG A 223 -40.55 12.25 17.17
CA ARG A 223 -41.59 12.80 18.08
C ARG A 223 -42.55 11.66 18.46
N ARG A 224 -42.43 11.19 19.70
CA ARG A 224 -43.50 10.38 20.30
C ARG A 224 -44.75 11.23 20.39
N GLY A 225 -45.77 10.88 19.62
CA GLY A 225 -47.09 11.45 19.72
C GLY A 225 -47.66 11.24 21.12
N ARG A 226 -48.00 12.34 21.79
CA ARG A 226 -48.92 12.30 22.98
C ARG A 226 -50.29 11.91 22.49
N LYS A 227 -50.80 10.77 22.95
CA LYS A 227 -52.22 10.49 22.94
C LYS A 227 -52.84 11.16 24.17
N GLN A 228 -53.88 11.94 23.89
CA GLN A 228 -54.86 12.35 24.87
C GLN A 228 -55.78 11.17 25.16
#